data_671bf961b34d7b3e472c4766198a69dc
#
_entry.id   671bf961b34d7b3e472c4766198a69dc
#
_cell.length_a   1.000
_cell.length_b   1.000
_cell.length_c   1.000
_cell.angle_alpha   90.00
_cell.angle_beta   90.00
_cell.angle_gamma   90.00
#
_symmetry.space_group_name_H-M   'P 1'
#
loop_
_entity.id
_entity.type
_entity.pdbx_description
1 polymer ?
#
loop_
_entity_poly.entity_id
_entity_poly.type
_entity_poly.pdbx_seq_one_letter_code
_entity_poly.pdbx_strand_id
1 'polypeptide(L)'
;MITILTPTYNRCDLLSQIYQSLCQQTSPDFEWVIVDDGSQDGTGDVVDGMLEAANFPLHYFYKENGGKHTALNFGVRKAKGELVLILDSDDQLPPNAVE
;
A
#
# COMPACT_ATOMS: atom_id res chain seq x y z
N MET A 1 -14.86 -4.37 5.18
CA MET A 1 -13.74 -3.93 4.31
C MET A 1 -12.43 -4.14 5.02
N ILE A 2 -11.40 -4.54 4.28
CA ILE A 2 -10.06 -4.74 4.80
C ILE A 2 -9.19 -3.58 4.36
N THR A 3 -8.36 -3.03 5.26
CA THR A 3 -7.32 -2.09 4.89
C THR A 3 -6.01 -2.86 4.73
N ILE A 4 -5.42 -2.78 3.54
CA ILE A 4 -4.08 -3.31 3.29
C ILE A 4 -3.11 -2.16 3.47
N LEU A 5 -2.20 -2.29 4.42
CA LEU A 5 -1.28 -1.23 4.81
C LEU A 5 0.14 -1.62 4.42
N THR A 6 0.77 -0.83 3.57
CA THR A 6 2.13 -1.07 3.11
C THR A 6 3.04 0.09 3.50
N PRO A 7 3.93 -0.10 4.48
CA PRO A 7 5.01 0.86 4.69
C PRO A 7 6.06 0.63 3.61
N THR A 8 6.60 1.71 3.06
CA THR A 8 7.61 1.59 2.01
C THR A 8 8.71 2.62 2.19
N TYR A 9 9.93 2.25 1.77
CA TYR A 9 11.07 3.13 1.73
C TYR A 9 12.02 2.67 0.63
N ASN A 10 12.15 3.46 -0.42
CA ASN A 10 13.03 3.18 -1.57
C ASN A 10 12.78 1.79 -2.18
N ARG A 11 11.50 1.44 -2.40
CA ARG A 11 11.08 0.13 -2.91
C ARG A 11 10.06 0.24 -4.03
N CYS A 12 10.20 1.25 -4.91
CA CYS A 12 9.18 1.50 -5.93
C CYS A 12 8.97 0.30 -6.86
N ASP A 13 10.01 -0.46 -7.16
CA ASP A 13 9.88 -1.64 -8.02
C ASP A 13 8.99 -2.71 -7.38
N LEU A 14 9.12 -2.89 -6.07
CA LEU A 14 8.35 -3.89 -5.34
C LEU A 14 6.90 -3.44 -5.17
N LEU A 15 6.64 -2.14 -5.05
CA LEU A 15 5.27 -1.63 -5.01
C LEU A 15 4.49 -1.97 -6.27
N SER A 16 5.14 -1.93 -7.43
CA SER A 16 4.50 -2.32 -8.68
C SER A 16 4.02 -3.76 -8.65
N GLN A 17 4.80 -4.65 -8.04
CA GLN A 17 4.43 -6.06 -7.91
C GLN A 17 3.23 -6.24 -6.99
N ILE A 18 3.19 -5.50 -5.88
CA ILE A 18 2.05 -5.53 -4.96
C ILE A 18 0.81 -5.00 -5.67
N TYR A 19 0.94 -3.91 -6.41
CA TYR A 19 -0.17 -3.34 -7.17
C TYR A 19 -0.78 -4.37 -8.12
N GLN A 20 0.05 -5.10 -8.84
CA GLN A 20 -0.43 -6.14 -9.75
C GLN A 20 -1.16 -7.25 -8.99
N SER A 21 -0.64 -7.64 -7.82
CA SER A 21 -1.30 -8.63 -6.98
C SER A 21 -2.68 -8.15 -6.53
N LEU A 22 -2.81 -6.87 -6.18
CA LEU A 22 -4.09 -6.32 -5.74
C LEU A 22 -5.08 -6.18 -6.89
N CYS A 23 -4.60 -5.89 -8.10
CA CYS A 23 -5.46 -5.85 -9.27
C CYS A 23 -6.07 -7.21 -9.60
N GLN A 24 -5.45 -8.30 -9.14
CA GLN A 24 -5.89 -9.66 -9.39
C GLN A 24 -6.75 -10.23 -8.26
N GLN A 25 -7.06 -9.45 -7.23
CA GLN A 25 -7.90 -9.94 -6.15
C GLN A 25 -9.30 -10.23 -6.65
N THR A 26 -9.88 -11.33 -6.16
CA THR A 26 -11.21 -11.77 -6.57
C THR A 26 -12.32 -10.99 -5.87
N SER A 27 -12.03 -10.38 -4.73
CA SER A 27 -12.97 -9.52 -4.01
C SER A 27 -12.48 -8.08 -4.03
N PRO A 28 -13.34 -7.09 -4.36
CA PRO A 28 -12.95 -5.68 -4.36
C PRO A 28 -13.10 -5.01 -2.98
N ASP A 29 -13.43 -5.76 -1.94
CA ASP A 29 -13.77 -5.18 -0.64
C ASP A 29 -12.53 -4.87 0.19
N PHE A 30 -11.66 -4.02 -0.33
CA PHE A 30 -10.45 -3.57 0.36
C PHE A 30 -10.07 -2.16 -0.07
N GLU A 31 -9.25 -1.52 0.75
CA GLU A 31 -8.51 -0.31 0.39
C GLU A 31 -7.03 -0.57 0.59
N TRP A 32 -6.19 0.11 -0.19
CA TRP A 32 -4.74 0.02 -0.05
C TRP A 32 -4.20 1.34 0.45
N VAL A 33 -3.53 1.32 1.59
CA VAL A 33 -2.89 2.50 2.17
C VAL A 33 -1.38 2.31 2.08
N ILE A 34 -0.73 3.18 1.34
CA ILE A 34 0.74 3.19 1.21
C ILE A 34 1.26 4.35 2.05
N VAL A 35 2.15 4.05 2.98
CA VAL A 35 2.85 5.08 3.76
C VAL A 35 4.30 5.07 3.35
N ASP A 36 4.73 6.13 2.67
CA ASP A 36 6.10 6.28 2.19
C ASP A 36 6.93 6.98 3.26
N ASP A 37 7.91 6.29 3.77
CA ASP A 37 8.76 6.76 4.86
C ASP A 37 9.97 7.54 4.33
N GLY A 38 9.74 8.47 3.43
CA GLY A 38 10.78 9.38 2.96
C GLY A 38 11.56 8.89 1.75
N SER A 39 10.96 8.09 0.87
CA SER A 39 11.64 7.56 -0.33
C SER A 39 12.18 8.66 -1.23
N GLN A 40 13.31 8.39 -1.88
CA GLN A 40 13.97 9.28 -2.81
C GLN A 40 14.20 8.63 -4.17
N ASP A 41 13.56 7.50 -4.45
CA ASP A 41 13.80 6.67 -5.64
C ASP A 41 12.72 6.79 -6.71
N GLY A 42 11.86 7.81 -6.63
CA GLY A 42 10.77 7.96 -7.60
C GLY A 42 9.50 7.21 -7.21
N THR A 43 9.39 6.74 -5.98
CA THR A 43 8.19 6.04 -5.48
C THR A 43 6.92 6.86 -5.72
N GLY A 44 6.97 8.17 -5.46
CA GLY A 44 5.81 9.03 -5.65
C GLY A 44 5.31 9.02 -7.08
N ASP A 45 6.21 9.06 -8.05
CA ASP A 45 5.83 9.04 -9.47
C ASP A 45 5.18 7.71 -9.85
N VAL A 46 5.71 6.61 -9.34
CA VAL A 46 5.13 5.28 -9.58
C VAL A 46 3.73 5.20 -9.01
N VAL A 47 3.54 5.69 -7.79
CA VAL A 47 2.22 5.65 -7.14
C VAL A 47 1.22 6.56 -7.84
N ASP A 48 1.66 7.71 -8.35
CA ASP A 48 0.78 8.60 -9.13
C ASP A 48 0.18 7.87 -10.32
N GLY A 49 0.97 7.07 -11.03
CA GLY A 49 0.46 6.24 -12.11
C GLY A 49 -0.54 5.20 -11.64
N MET A 50 -0.30 4.60 -10.47
CA MET A 50 -1.23 3.64 -9.88
C MET A 50 -2.55 4.30 -9.50
N LEU A 51 -2.51 5.52 -8.95
CA LEU A 51 -3.71 6.25 -8.56
C LEU A 51 -4.63 6.51 -9.75
N GLU A 52 -4.04 6.80 -10.92
CA GLU A 52 -4.83 7.03 -12.13
C GLU A 52 -5.47 5.76 -12.67
N ALA A 53 -4.80 4.62 -12.49
CA ALA A 53 -5.22 3.37 -13.11
C ALA A 53 -6.00 2.44 -12.17
N ALA A 54 -5.90 2.65 -10.86
CA ALA A 54 -6.49 1.73 -9.89
C ALA A 54 -8.02 1.73 -9.95
N ASN A 55 -8.61 0.53 -9.89
CA ASN A 55 -10.07 0.37 -9.80
C ASN A 55 -10.52 0.01 -8.39
N PHE A 56 -9.68 0.27 -7.40
CA PHE A 56 -9.97 0.10 -5.98
C PHE A 56 -9.46 1.32 -5.23
N PRO A 57 -9.93 1.58 -4.01
CA PRO A 57 -9.44 2.73 -3.23
C PRO A 57 -7.95 2.59 -2.91
N LEU A 58 -7.20 3.61 -3.27
CA LEU A 58 -5.76 3.66 -3.05
C LEU A 58 -5.42 5.01 -2.43
N HIS A 59 -4.73 4.98 -1.30
CA HIS A 59 -4.32 6.18 -0.59
C HIS A 59 -2.82 6.16 -0.37
N TYR A 60 -2.15 7.27 -0.70
CA TYR A 60 -0.71 7.39 -0.59
C TYR A 60 -0.36 8.56 0.32
N PHE A 61 0.45 8.30 1.32
CA PHE A 61 0.91 9.30 2.28
C PHE A 61 2.43 9.31 2.32
N TYR A 62 3.02 10.47 2.06
CA TYR A 62 4.46 10.67 2.18
C TYR A 62 4.76 11.31 3.53
N LYS A 63 5.79 10.82 4.22
CA LYS A 63 6.22 11.40 5.49
C LYS A 63 7.73 11.43 5.56
N GLU A 64 8.29 12.23 6.46
CA GLU A 64 9.72 12.21 6.71
C GLU A 64 10.16 10.86 7.27
N ASN A 65 11.37 10.45 6.91
CA ASN A 65 11.92 9.18 7.36
C ASN A 65 11.99 9.13 8.88
N GLY A 66 11.36 8.14 9.48
CA GLY A 66 11.33 7.94 10.92
C GLY A 66 11.33 6.47 11.30
N GLY A 67 11.43 5.58 10.31
CA GLY A 67 11.46 4.15 10.52
C GLY A 67 10.11 3.49 10.28
N LYS A 68 10.17 2.18 10.05
CA LYS A 68 9.00 1.37 9.68
C LYS A 68 7.86 1.48 10.70
N HIS A 69 8.19 1.46 11.99
CA HIS A 69 7.16 1.51 13.02
C HIS A 69 6.40 2.84 13.03
N THR A 70 7.04 3.95 12.69
CA THR A 70 6.35 5.24 12.59
C THR A 70 5.41 5.25 11.39
N ALA A 71 5.83 4.64 10.28
CA ALA A 71 4.98 4.50 9.09
C ALA A 71 3.76 3.64 9.40
N LEU A 72 3.94 2.53 10.10
CA LEU A 72 2.83 1.66 10.49
C LEU A 72 1.85 2.38 11.39
N ASN A 73 2.32 3.10 12.40
CA ASN A 73 1.45 3.86 13.30
C ASN A 73 0.66 4.93 12.54
N PHE A 74 1.32 5.61 11.60
CA PHE A 74 0.66 6.61 10.77
C PHE A 74 -0.45 5.97 9.94
N GLY A 75 -0.13 4.86 9.27
CA GLY A 75 -1.07 4.18 8.40
C GLY A 75 -2.28 3.62 9.13
N VAL A 76 -2.06 3.05 10.32
CA VAL A 76 -3.16 2.50 11.13
C VAL A 76 -4.17 3.62 11.46
N ARG A 77 -3.68 4.82 11.76
CA ARG A 77 -4.58 5.95 12.04
C ARG A 77 -5.37 6.41 10.81
N LYS A 78 -4.86 6.13 9.60
CA LYS A 78 -5.53 6.49 8.35
C LYS A 78 -6.42 5.39 7.81
N ALA A 79 -6.33 4.19 8.36
CA ALA A 79 -7.09 3.04 7.89
C ALA A 79 -8.58 3.21 8.18
N LYS A 80 -9.42 2.87 7.20
CA LYS A 80 -10.87 2.93 7.31
C LYS A 80 -11.51 1.54 7.39
N GLY A 81 -10.74 0.49 7.11
CA GLY A 81 -11.23 -0.87 7.18
C GLY A 81 -11.37 -1.37 8.60
N GLU A 82 -12.21 -2.38 8.79
CA GLU A 82 -12.41 -3.01 10.09
C GLU A 82 -11.23 -3.88 10.49
N LEU A 83 -10.53 -4.44 9.50
CA LEU A 83 -9.32 -5.22 9.70
C LEU A 83 -8.18 -4.54 8.94
N VAL A 84 -7.00 -4.56 9.55
CA VAL A 84 -5.79 -4.02 8.92
C VAL A 84 -4.83 -5.18 8.66
N LEU A 85 -4.51 -5.41 7.40
CA LEU A 85 -3.53 -6.40 6.98
C LEU A 85 -2.26 -5.67 6.57
N ILE A 86 -1.16 -5.95 7.27
CA ILE A 86 0.12 -5.32 6.98
C ILE A 86 0.82 -6.15 5.91
N LEU A 87 1.16 -5.50 4.81
CA LEU A 87 1.83 -6.12 3.68
C LEU A 87 3.08 -5.30 3.37
N ASP A 88 4.24 -5.83 3.71
CA ASP A 88 5.51 -5.18 3.41
C ASP A 88 5.71 -5.05 1.91
N SER A 89 6.54 -4.08 1.51
CA SER A 89 6.76 -3.79 0.10
C SER A 89 7.40 -4.95 -0.68
N ASP A 90 7.97 -5.93 0.00
CA ASP A 90 8.54 -7.12 -0.63
C ASP A 90 7.63 -8.35 -0.57
N ASP A 91 6.39 -8.20 -0.09
CA ASP A 91 5.42 -9.29 0.00
C ASP A 91 4.45 -9.26 -1.18
N GLN A 92 3.74 -10.37 -1.39
CA GLN A 92 2.67 -10.47 -2.40
C GLN A 92 1.49 -11.22 -1.81
N LEU A 93 0.28 -10.85 -2.26
CA LEU A 93 -0.95 -11.51 -1.85
C LEU A 93 -1.38 -12.54 -2.88
N PRO A 94 -1.85 -13.73 -2.44
CA PRO A 94 -2.53 -14.64 -3.36
C PRO A 94 -3.86 -14.03 -3.82
N PRO A 95 -4.40 -14.46 -5.00
CA PRO A 95 -5.59 -13.82 -5.59
C PRO A 95 -6.84 -13.85 -4.71
N ASN A 96 -6.95 -14.79 -3.79
CA ASN A 96 -8.14 -14.93 -2.93
C ASN A 96 -7.92 -14.46 -1.50
N ALA A 97 -6.87 -13.66 -1.25
CA ALA A 97 -6.52 -13.26 0.12
C ALA A 97 -7.58 -12.36 0.76
N VAL A 98 -8.30 -11.57 -0.04
CA VAL A 98 -9.30 -10.63 0.46
C VAL A 98 -10.67 -11.29 0.65
N GLU A 99 -10.89 -12.42 0.03
CA GLU A 99 -12.14 -13.16 0.22
C GLU A 99 -12.28 -13.59 1.70
#